data_5078fd9f0510727c745222f4f827ac4a
#
_entry.id   5078fd9f0510727c745222f4f827ac4a
#
_cell.length_a   1.000
_cell.length_b   1.000
_cell.length_c   1.000
_cell.angle_alpha   90.00
_cell.angle_beta   90.00
_cell.angle_gamma   90.00
#
_symmetry.space_group_name_H-M   'P 1'
#
loop_
_entity.id
_entity.type
_entity.pdbx_description
1 polymer ?
#
loop_
_entity_poly.entity_id
_entity_poly.type
_entity_poly.pdbx_seq_one_letter_code
_entity_poly.pdbx_strand_id
1 'polypeptide(L)'
;MTNTLSVAIVAHNEAENLRGTLASVAWADEIVVVDSGSTDGTVEIARSFGAVVFAEAWKGYGGQVNSALDKCTQRWILNLDADEVVTPELAERIRGVLAGEPEFGGYTVPRLNLIFGRWMRHGGLYPDRKLRLFRKGFARLRQDTEPHATPKPTGAVGQIEGGDLRHYQYPTLDAYIEHMHRYSTASVPLMLARGKTSATTAEFVLNTVLNPVLTFVYNYVIRLGFLDGREGLTFHLNHALYVHWKYVKAGVQAKRNRERRVEESI
;
A
#
# COMPACT_ATOMS: atom_id res chain seq x y z
N MET A 1 23.57 1.46 -23.25
CA MET A 1 22.19 2.01 -23.42
C MET A 1 21.85 2.78 -22.17
N THR A 2 21.33 3.99 -22.29
CA THR A 2 20.89 4.79 -21.13
C THR A 2 19.65 4.16 -20.47
N ASN A 3 19.69 3.99 -19.15
CA ASN A 3 18.54 3.48 -18.38
C ASN A 3 17.62 4.66 -18.03
N THR A 4 16.74 5.03 -18.95
CA THR A 4 15.75 6.11 -18.76
C THR A 4 14.59 5.64 -17.89
N LEU A 5 13.96 6.59 -17.17
CA LEU A 5 12.99 6.36 -16.12
C LEU A 5 11.65 7.05 -16.39
N SER A 6 10.57 6.28 -16.40
CA SER A 6 9.21 6.79 -16.21
C SER A 6 8.79 6.68 -14.74
N VAL A 7 8.07 7.69 -14.25
CA VAL A 7 7.32 7.60 -12.99
C VAL A 7 5.85 7.35 -13.32
N ALA A 8 5.28 6.29 -12.74
CA ALA A 8 3.88 5.90 -12.92
C ALA A 8 3.10 6.20 -11.63
N ILE A 9 2.07 7.04 -11.73
CA ILE A 9 1.22 7.44 -10.59
C ILE A 9 -0.25 7.23 -10.97
N VAL A 10 -1.04 6.72 -10.02
CA VAL A 10 -2.51 6.71 -10.09
C VAL A 10 -3.05 7.71 -9.07
N ALA A 11 -4.00 8.55 -9.50
CA ALA A 11 -4.57 9.58 -8.64
C ALA A 11 -6.10 9.63 -8.72
N HIS A 12 -6.72 10.01 -7.58
CA HIS A 12 -8.13 10.38 -7.49
C HIS A 12 -8.35 11.29 -6.29
N ASN A 13 -8.56 12.61 -6.55
CA ASN A 13 -8.70 13.64 -5.53
C ASN A 13 -7.51 13.69 -4.56
N GLU A 14 -6.31 13.87 -5.12
CA GLU A 14 -5.03 13.90 -4.41
C GLU A 14 -4.30 15.25 -4.51
N ALA A 15 -5.03 16.35 -4.73
CA ALA A 15 -4.45 17.68 -4.93
C ALA A 15 -3.52 18.11 -3.77
N GLU A 16 -3.85 17.69 -2.55
CA GLU A 16 -3.07 18.00 -1.35
C GLU A 16 -1.70 17.33 -1.34
N ASN A 17 -1.63 16.04 -1.73
CA ASN A 17 -0.44 15.21 -1.63
C ASN A 17 0.41 15.25 -2.91
N LEU A 18 -0.25 15.22 -4.08
CA LEU A 18 0.38 15.01 -5.38
C LEU A 18 1.49 16.00 -5.71
N ARG A 19 1.37 17.27 -5.25
CA ARG A 19 2.42 18.29 -5.46
C ARG A 19 3.76 17.86 -4.87
N GLY A 20 3.75 17.33 -3.64
CA GLY A 20 4.95 16.83 -2.97
C GLY A 20 5.56 15.62 -3.68
N THR A 21 4.71 14.69 -4.09
CA THR A 21 5.11 13.51 -4.86
C THR A 21 5.79 13.90 -6.17
N LEU A 22 5.16 14.74 -6.99
CA LEU A 22 5.71 15.19 -8.28
C LEU A 22 7.01 15.96 -8.13
N ALA A 23 7.09 16.87 -7.16
CA ALA A 23 8.32 17.63 -6.89
C ALA A 23 9.49 16.69 -6.56
N SER A 24 9.24 15.60 -5.84
CA SER A 24 10.27 14.63 -5.45
C SER A 24 10.83 13.80 -6.60
N VAL A 25 10.15 13.77 -7.73
CA VAL A 25 10.51 12.97 -8.92
C VAL A 25 10.68 13.81 -10.19
N ALA A 26 10.75 15.14 -10.07
CA ALA A 26 10.92 16.05 -11.22
C ALA A 26 12.23 15.82 -12.02
N TRP A 27 13.13 15.01 -11.51
CA TRP A 27 14.37 14.56 -12.16
C TRP A 27 14.19 13.36 -13.09
N ALA A 28 13.00 12.72 -13.15
CA ALA A 28 12.72 11.59 -14.04
C ALA A 28 12.56 12.05 -15.50
N ASP A 29 12.81 11.16 -16.44
CA ASP A 29 12.69 11.45 -17.88
C ASP A 29 11.24 11.59 -18.34
N GLU A 30 10.32 10.95 -17.62
CA GLU A 30 8.88 10.94 -17.90
C GLU A 30 8.06 10.78 -16.63
N ILE A 31 6.96 11.52 -16.53
CA ILE A 31 5.96 11.35 -15.46
C ILE A 31 4.62 11.06 -16.12
N VAL A 32 4.02 9.92 -15.78
CA VAL A 32 2.70 9.48 -16.23
C VAL A 32 1.74 9.47 -15.05
N VAL A 33 0.63 10.19 -15.17
CA VAL A 33 -0.44 10.20 -14.16
C VAL A 33 -1.71 9.65 -14.80
N VAL A 34 -2.28 8.60 -14.21
CA VAL A 34 -3.62 8.11 -14.59
C VAL A 34 -4.61 8.59 -13.55
N ASP A 35 -5.48 9.50 -13.96
CA ASP A 35 -6.51 10.11 -13.14
C ASP A 35 -7.84 9.37 -13.27
N SER A 36 -8.49 9.08 -12.15
CA SER A 36 -9.73 8.31 -12.08
C SER A 36 -10.98 9.20 -11.91
N GLY A 37 -10.95 10.41 -12.49
CA GLY A 37 -12.06 11.36 -12.44
C GLY A 37 -12.02 12.28 -11.24
N SER A 38 -10.86 12.85 -10.94
CA SER A 38 -10.69 13.86 -9.89
C SER A 38 -11.55 15.09 -10.16
N THR A 39 -12.08 15.69 -9.10
CA THR A 39 -12.92 16.89 -9.13
C THR A 39 -12.27 18.07 -8.39
N ASP A 40 -11.08 17.85 -7.82
CA ASP A 40 -10.22 18.86 -7.20
C ASP A 40 -9.11 19.33 -8.17
N GLY A 41 -8.10 20.00 -7.69
CA GLY A 41 -6.98 20.50 -8.51
C GLY A 41 -5.93 19.43 -8.92
N THR A 42 -6.20 18.13 -8.78
CA THR A 42 -5.25 17.03 -9.04
C THR A 42 -4.68 17.08 -10.45
N VAL A 43 -5.55 17.19 -11.46
CA VAL A 43 -5.14 17.16 -12.88
C VAL A 43 -4.33 18.40 -13.27
N GLU A 44 -4.73 19.58 -12.80
CA GLU A 44 -4.03 20.85 -13.02
C GLU A 44 -2.63 20.83 -12.38
N ILE A 45 -2.53 20.30 -11.17
CA ILE A 45 -1.24 20.11 -10.48
C ILE A 45 -0.35 19.17 -11.29
N ALA A 46 -0.86 18.00 -11.72
CA ALA A 46 -0.08 17.06 -12.50
C ALA A 46 0.50 17.70 -13.78
N ARG A 47 -0.33 18.40 -14.53
CA ARG A 47 0.08 19.11 -15.75
C ARG A 47 1.10 20.22 -15.48
N SER A 48 1.00 20.93 -14.38
CA SER A 48 1.95 21.99 -14.00
C SER A 48 3.38 21.48 -13.76
N PHE A 49 3.54 20.17 -13.46
CA PHE A 49 4.84 19.48 -13.35
C PHE A 49 5.28 18.81 -14.65
N GLY A 50 4.59 19.03 -15.78
CA GLY A 50 4.92 18.41 -17.05
C GLY A 50 4.50 16.94 -17.17
N ALA A 51 3.67 16.43 -16.27
CA ALA A 51 3.19 15.06 -16.35
C ALA A 51 2.23 14.84 -17.53
N VAL A 52 2.36 13.70 -18.20
CA VAL A 52 1.37 13.22 -19.17
C VAL A 52 0.19 12.63 -18.41
N VAL A 53 -0.96 13.29 -18.48
CA VAL A 53 -2.16 12.90 -17.73
C VAL A 53 -3.14 12.17 -18.63
N PHE A 54 -3.58 10.99 -18.19
CA PHE A 54 -4.62 10.17 -18.81
C PHE A 54 -5.84 10.09 -17.90
N ALA A 55 -6.97 10.61 -18.35
CA ALA A 55 -8.24 10.48 -17.65
C ALA A 55 -8.89 9.14 -18.03
N GLU A 56 -9.15 8.28 -17.05
CA GLU A 56 -9.73 6.95 -17.25
C GLU A 56 -10.77 6.63 -16.17
N ALA A 57 -11.83 5.94 -16.53
CA ALA A 57 -12.75 5.39 -15.53
C ALA A 57 -12.03 4.40 -14.61
N TRP A 58 -12.48 4.32 -13.36
CA TRP A 58 -11.93 3.39 -12.38
C TRP A 58 -12.07 1.92 -12.80
N LYS A 59 -10.97 1.20 -12.89
CA LYS A 59 -10.87 -0.21 -13.32
C LYS A 59 -10.53 -1.17 -12.17
N GLY A 60 -10.65 -0.72 -10.93
CA GLY A 60 -10.07 -1.37 -9.77
C GLY A 60 -8.58 -1.04 -9.59
N TYR A 61 -8.07 -1.21 -8.37
CA TYR A 61 -6.70 -0.76 -8.03
C TYR A 61 -5.65 -1.38 -8.97
N GLY A 62 -5.66 -2.72 -9.11
CA GLY A 62 -4.70 -3.41 -9.99
C GLY A 62 -4.82 -3.01 -11.45
N GLY A 63 -6.04 -2.84 -11.96
CA GLY A 63 -6.31 -2.40 -13.32
C GLY A 63 -5.80 -0.98 -13.60
N GLN A 64 -5.99 -0.08 -12.64
CA GLN A 64 -5.57 1.31 -12.75
C GLN A 64 -4.05 1.46 -12.72
N VAL A 65 -3.37 0.78 -11.78
CA VAL A 65 -1.89 0.76 -11.73
C VAL A 65 -1.32 0.15 -13.01
N ASN A 66 -1.83 -1.00 -13.46
CA ASN A 66 -1.35 -1.61 -14.71
C ASN A 66 -1.55 -0.67 -15.91
N SER A 67 -2.65 0.08 -15.95
CA SER A 67 -2.87 1.09 -17.00
C SER A 67 -1.80 2.18 -17.00
N ALA A 68 -1.38 2.67 -15.80
CA ALA A 68 -0.29 3.62 -15.68
C ALA A 68 1.05 3.03 -16.15
N LEU A 69 1.34 1.79 -15.74
CA LEU A 69 2.57 1.07 -16.16
C LEU A 69 2.65 0.89 -17.69
N ASP A 70 1.51 0.59 -18.34
CA ASP A 70 1.46 0.38 -19.79
C ASP A 70 1.71 1.67 -20.58
N LYS A 71 1.31 2.82 -20.03
CA LYS A 71 1.49 4.15 -20.63
C LYS A 71 2.91 4.70 -20.51
N CYS A 72 3.70 4.19 -19.56
CA CYS A 72 5.11 4.55 -19.45
C CYS A 72 5.88 4.17 -20.70
N THR A 73 6.76 5.05 -21.22
CA THR A 73 7.52 4.82 -22.44
C THR A 73 8.98 4.42 -22.18
N GLN A 74 9.51 4.75 -20.99
CA GLN A 74 10.91 4.53 -20.67
C GLN A 74 11.21 3.07 -20.26
N ARG A 75 12.49 2.73 -20.24
CA ARG A 75 12.96 1.36 -19.95
C ARG A 75 12.70 0.94 -18.51
N TRP A 76 12.80 1.87 -17.57
CA TRP A 76 12.57 1.65 -16.16
C TRP A 76 11.33 2.41 -15.69
N ILE A 77 10.64 1.85 -14.71
CA ILE A 77 9.45 2.45 -14.11
C ILE A 77 9.66 2.55 -12.60
N LEU A 78 9.42 3.74 -12.06
CA LEU A 78 9.22 3.97 -10.65
C LEU A 78 7.70 4.11 -10.42
N ASN A 79 7.08 3.10 -9.82
CA ASN A 79 5.65 3.11 -9.50
C ASN A 79 5.43 3.72 -8.12
N LEU A 80 4.68 4.82 -8.04
CA LEU A 80 4.39 5.54 -6.79
C LEU A 80 2.88 5.68 -6.58
N ASP A 81 2.48 5.71 -5.31
CA ASP A 81 1.18 6.20 -4.90
C ASP A 81 1.22 7.74 -4.85
N ALA A 82 0.07 8.41 -5.00
CA ALA A 82 0.01 9.87 -5.10
C ALA A 82 0.41 10.62 -3.81
N ASP A 83 0.48 9.90 -2.70
CA ASP A 83 0.87 10.35 -1.36
C ASP A 83 2.26 9.83 -0.93
N GLU A 84 3.09 9.38 -1.89
CA GLU A 84 4.47 8.91 -1.65
C GLU A 84 5.49 9.93 -2.15
N VAL A 85 6.45 10.31 -1.32
CA VAL A 85 7.52 11.28 -1.60
C VAL A 85 8.89 10.59 -1.54
N VAL A 86 9.63 10.65 -2.62
CA VAL A 86 11.01 10.13 -2.72
C VAL A 86 11.96 11.10 -2.02
N THR A 87 12.70 10.62 -0.99
CA THR A 87 13.72 11.50 -0.37
C THR A 87 14.91 11.76 -1.31
N PRO A 88 15.64 12.87 -1.14
CA PRO A 88 16.82 13.16 -1.96
C PRO A 88 17.85 12.02 -1.97
N GLU A 89 18.06 11.38 -0.82
CA GLU A 89 18.99 10.26 -0.66
C GLU A 89 18.51 9.04 -1.47
N LEU A 90 17.19 8.71 -1.42
CA LEU A 90 16.62 7.63 -2.21
C LEU A 90 16.70 7.95 -3.71
N ALA A 91 16.45 9.20 -4.12
CA ALA A 91 16.59 9.62 -5.51
C ALA A 91 18.03 9.44 -6.02
N GLU A 92 19.04 9.78 -5.21
CA GLU A 92 20.45 9.52 -5.55
C GLU A 92 20.74 8.03 -5.71
N ARG A 93 20.24 7.18 -4.82
CA ARG A 93 20.42 5.72 -4.91
C ARG A 93 19.76 5.15 -6.16
N ILE A 94 18.55 5.58 -6.50
CA ILE A 94 17.86 5.16 -7.72
C ILE A 94 18.67 5.58 -8.96
N ARG A 95 19.13 6.84 -9.02
CA ARG A 95 19.98 7.33 -10.13
C ARG A 95 21.29 6.56 -10.23
N GLY A 96 21.92 6.22 -9.10
CA GLY A 96 23.12 5.38 -9.06
C GLY A 96 22.91 4.00 -9.64
N VAL A 97 21.78 3.34 -9.30
CA VAL A 97 21.40 2.04 -9.89
C VAL A 97 21.20 2.17 -11.39
N LEU A 98 20.54 3.23 -11.86
CA LEU A 98 20.25 3.43 -13.29
C LEU A 98 21.46 3.90 -14.10
N ALA A 99 22.45 4.55 -13.47
CA ALA A 99 23.68 4.98 -14.14
C ALA A 99 24.59 3.80 -14.53
N GLY A 100 24.51 2.68 -13.81
CA GLY A 100 25.27 1.46 -14.07
C GLY A 100 24.52 0.43 -14.92
N GLU A 101 24.95 -0.82 -14.79
CA GLU A 101 24.20 -1.98 -15.30
C GLU A 101 23.44 -2.63 -14.14
N PRO A 102 22.12 -2.39 -14.01
CA PRO A 102 21.34 -2.94 -12.90
C PRO A 102 21.34 -4.48 -12.92
N GLU A 103 21.77 -5.08 -11.82
CA GLU A 103 21.88 -6.54 -11.65
C GLU A 103 20.51 -7.23 -11.69
N PHE A 104 19.47 -6.58 -11.15
CA PHE A 104 18.12 -7.14 -11.03
C PHE A 104 17.15 -6.47 -11.99
N GLY A 105 16.06 -7.16 -12.32
CA GLY A 105 14.96 -6.59 -13.09
C GLY A 105 14.04 -5.66 -12.29
N GLY A 106 14.18 -5.65 -10.97
CA GLY A 106 13.44 -4.77 -10.06
C GLY A 106 14.10 -4.64 -8.70
N TYR A 107 13.71 -3.59 -7.95
CA TYR A 107 14.26 -3.25 -6.65
C TYR A 107 13.17 -2.83 -5.69
N THR A 108 13.25 -3.34 -4.46
CA THR A 108 12.45 -2.82 -3.35
C THR A 108 13.15 -1.63 -2.71
N VAL A 109 12.33 -0.67 -2.24
CA VAL A 109 12.77 0.51 -1.48
C VAL A 109 12.15 0.49 -0.09
N PRO A 110 12.83 1.02 0.95
CA PRO A 110 12.25 1.14 2.27
C PRO A 110 11.21 2.27 2.28
N ARG A 111 9.98 1.95 2.71
CA ARG A 111 8.91 2.92 2.89
C ARG A 111 8.78 3.27 4.37
N LEU A 112 8.75 4.57 4.66
CA LEU A 112 8.58 5.14 5.98
C LEU A 112 7.21 5.81 6.06
N ASN A 113 6.34 5.31 6.94
CA ASN A 113 4.96 5.75 7.04
C ASN A 113 4.80 6.87 8.08
N LEU A 114 4.12 7.96 7.68
CA LEU A 114 3.66 9.01 8.58
C LEU A 114 2.24 8.64 9.07
N ILE A 115 2.11 8.44 10.37
CA ILE A 115 0.84 8.05 11.00
C ILE A 115 0.59 8.97 12.19
N PHE A 116 -0.54 9.65 12.20
CA PHE A 116 -0.93 10.60 13.26
C PHE A 116 0.12 11.69 13.52
N GLY A 117 0.81 12.15 12.45
CA GLY A 117 1.85 13.17 12.54
C GLY A 117 3.25 12.66 12.96
N ARG A 118 3.43 11.35 13.13
CA ARG A 118 4.72 10.74 13.50
C ARG A 118 5.23 9.77 12.44
N TRP A 119 6.52 9.86 12.11
CA TRP A 119 7.22 8.86 11.30
C TRP A 119 7.45 7.60 12.11
N MET A 120 6.77 6.50 11.74
CA MET A 120 6.81 5.23 12.46
C MET A 120 8.04 4.41 12.10
N ARG A 121 8.90 4.12 13.07
CA ARG A 121 10.16 3.39 12.86
C ARG A 121 10.21 2.03 13.55
N HIS A 122 9.27 1.73 14.43
CA HIS A 122 9.26 0.53 15.27
C HIS A 122 7.95 -0.24 15.11
N GLY A 123 7.73 -1.25 15.93
CA GLY A 123 6.50 -2.04 15.89
C GLY A 123 6.32 -2.86 14.61
N GLY A 124 7.37 -2.98 13.78
CA GLY A 124 7.32 -3.65 12.49
C GLY A 124 6.75 -2.83 11.35
N LEU A 125 6.66 -1.51 11.54
CA LEU A 125 6.18 -0.59 10.53
C LEU A 125 7.30 -0.07 9.62
N TYR A 126 8.57 -0.29 10.01
CA TYR A 126 9.74 0.09 9.22
C TYR A 126 10.84 -0.98 9.34
N PRO A 127 11.58 -1.23 8.22
CA PRO A 127 11.29 -0.77 6.87
C PRO A 127 10.12 -1.56 6.25
N ASP A 128 9.11 -0.83 5.75
CA ASP A 128 8.03 -1.42 4.96
C ASP A 128 8.47 -1.48 3.49
N ARG A 129 9.17 -2.54 3.10
CA ARG A 129 9.77 -2.64 1.77
C ARG A 129 8.74 -2.86 0.68
N LYS A 130 8.76 -1.99 -0.34
CA LYS A 130 7.89 -2.06 -1.51
C LYS A 130 8.70 -2.19 -2.79
N LEU A 131 8.26 -3.08 -3.70
CA LEU A 131 8.78 -3.12 -5.06
C LEU A 131 8.26 -1.89 -5.81
N ARG A 132 9.14 -0.91 -6.02
CA ARG A 132 8.78 0.37 -6.64
C ARG A 132 9.56 0.66 -7.91
N LEU A 133 10.84 0.27 -8.02
CA LEU A 133 11.65 0.45 -9.21
C LEU A 133 11.78 -0.89 -9.96
N PHE A 134 11.42 -0.91 -11.25
CA PHE A 134 11.54 -2.13 -12.07
C PHE A 134 11.58 -1.84 -13.58
N ARG A 135 12.14 -2.78 -14.36
CA ARG A 135 12.11 -2.70 -15.83
C ARG A 135 10.68 -2.82 -16.33
N LYS A 136 10.35 -2.07 -17.38
CA LYS A 136 9.03 -2.17 -18.04
C LYS A 136 8.73 -3.62 -18.40
N GLY A 137 7.54 -4.10 -18.02
CA GLY A 137 7.12 -5.49 -18.21
C GLY A 137 7.61 -6.50 -17.16
N PHE A 138 8.48 -6.10 -16.22
CA PHE A 138 9.01 -7.00 -15.19
C PHE A 138 8.04 -7.30 -14.06
N ALA A 139 7.13 -6.39 -13.75
CA ALA A 139 6.19 -6.56 -12.66
C ALA A 139 4.81 -6.01 -13.01
N ARG A 140 3.76 -6.68 -12.55
CA ARG A 140 2.34 -6.28 -12.72
C ARG A 140 1.51 -6.64 -11.50
N LEU A 141 0.40 -5.94 -11.31
CA LEU A 141 -0.62 -6.31 -10.34
C LEU A 141 -1.63 -7.29 -10.98
N ARG A 142 -2.23 -8.16 -10.16
CA ARG A 142 -3.43 -8.88 -10.59
C ARG A 142 -4.60 -7.90 -10.67
N GLN A 143 -5.55 -8.12 -11.59
CA GLN A 143 -6.68 -7.21 -11.78
C GLN A 143 -7.64 -7.16 -10.57
N ASP A 144 -7.73 -8.26 -9.83
CA ASP A 144 -8.57 -8.46 -8.67
C ASP A 144 -7.87 -8.13 -7.33
N THR A 145 -6.79 -7.38 -7.38
CA THR A 145 -6.02 -7.05 -6.17
C THR A 145 -6.66 -5.93 -5.36
N GLU A 146 -6.61 -6.12 -4.04
CA GLU A 146 -6.99 -5.10 -3.06
C GLU A 146 -6.05 -3.87 -3.14
N PRO A 147 -6.51 -2.70 -2.69
CA PRO A 147 -5.67 -1.53 -2.54
C PRO A 147 -4.38 -1.85 -1.77
N HIS A 148 -3.26 -1.20 -2.12
CA HIS A 148 -1.91 -1.40 -1.58
C HIS A 148 -1.23 -2.74 -1.92
N ALA A 149 -1.76 -3.53 -2.84
CA ALA A 149 -1.01 -4.66 -3.38
C ALA A 149 0.24 -4.19 -4.11
N THR A 150 1.33 -4.88 -3.93
CA THR A 150 2.58 -4.60 -4.63
C THR A 150 2.61 -5.38 -5.96
N PRO A 151 3.12 -4.80 -7.05
CA PRO A 151 3.33 -5.53 -8.30
C PRO A 151 4.14 -6.80 -8.08
N LYS A 152 3.71 -7.90 -8.70
CA LYS A 152 4.42 -9.18 -8.61
C LYS A 152 5.51 -9.24 -9.67
N PRO A 153 6.78 -9.46 -9.28
CA PRO A 153 7.89 -9.58 -10.22
C PRO A 153 7.89 -10.93 -10.93
N THR A 154 8.48 -10.96 -12.12
CA THR A 154 8.71 -12.17 -12.91
C THR A 154 10.08 -12.79 -12.67
N GLY A 155 10.94 -12.19 -11.85
CA GLY A 155 12.31 -12.67 -11.56
C GLY A 155 12.83 -12.15 -10.22
N ALA A 156 14.13 -12.30 -10.00
CA ALA A 156 14.82 -11.88 -8.79
C ALA A 156 14.77 -10.36 -8.60
N VAL A 157 14.67 -9.94 -7.35
CA VAL A 157 14.50 -8.54 -6.94
C VAL A 157 15.64 -8.15 -6.00
N GLY A 158 16.29 -7.02 -6.30
CA GLY A 158 17.29 -6.40 -5.44
C GLY A 158 16.67 -5.49 -4.36
N GLN A 159 17.53 -4.88 -3.56
CA GLN A 159 17.12 -3.92 -2.53
C GLN A 159 17.94 -2.64 -2.68
N ILE A 160 17.26 -1.50 -2.61
CA ILE A 160 17.92 -0.19 -2.51
C ILE A 160 17.92 0.21 -1.04
N GLU A 161 19.09 0.57 -0.54
CA GLU A 161 19.34 1.05 0.82
C GLU A 161 19.80 2.51 0.78
N GLY A 162 19.59 3.22 1.89
CA GLY A 162 20.03 4.61 2.04
C GLY A 162 19.06 5.60 1.41
N GLY A 163 18.09 6.01 2.18
CA GLY A 163 16.98 6.90 1.82
C GLY A 163 15.64 6.22 1.96
N ASP A 164 14.59 7.01 2.07
CA ASP A 164 13.23 6.53 2.34
C ASP A 164 12.24 6.96 1.26
N LEU A 165 11.27 6.10 0.98
CA LEU A 165 10.02 6.50 0.35
C LEU A 165 9.06 6.93 1.47
N ARG A 166 8.86 8.23 1.65
CA ARG A 166 7.96 8.80 2.66
C ARG A 166 6.51 8.66 2.21
N HIS A 167 5.66 8.07 3.05
CA HIS A 167 4.25 7.81 2.74
C HIS A 167 3.36 8.49 3.78
N TYR A 168 2.51 9.41 3.35
CA TYR A 168 1.60 10.20 4.18
C TYR A 168 0.28 9.45 4.38
N GLN A 169 0.31 8.39 5.20
CA GLN A 169 -0.70 7.34 5.20
C GLN A 169 -1.98 7.70 5.97
N TYR A 170 -1.85 8.10 7.24
CA TYR A 170 -3.01 8.37 8.10
C TYR A 170 -2.82 9.70 8.85
N PRO A 171 -3.40 10.80 8.35
CA PRO A 171 -3.30 12.09 9.02
C PRO A 171 -4.07 12.12 10.35
N THR A 172 -5.19 11.38 10.44
CA THR A 172 -6.07 11.35 11.62
C THR A 172 -6.42 9.94 12.04
N LEU A 173 -6.86 9.79 13.30
CA LEU A 173 -7.38 8.52 13.80
C LEU A 173 -8.66 8.10 13.07
N ASP A 174 -9.53 9.05 12.72
CA ASP A 174 -10.79 8.77 11.99
C ASP A 174 -10.51 8.17 10.62
N ALA A 175 -9.56 8.74 9.85
CA ALA A 175 -9.12 8.20 8.57
C ALA A 175 -8.58 6.77 8.70
N TYR A 176 -7.82 6.49 9.77
CA TYR A 176 -7.35 5.13 10.07
C TYR A 176 -8.50 4.17 10.37
N ILE A 177 -9.43 4.55 11.26
CA ILE A 177 -10.56 3.70 11.67
C ILE A 177 -11.45 3.38 10.47
N GLU A 178 -11.79 4.36 9.66
CA GLU A 178 -12.58 4.17 8.44
C GLU A 178 -11.90 3.20 7.47
N HIS A 179 -10.61 3.37 7.26
CA HIS A 179 -9.80 2.50 6.42
C HIS A 179 -9.82 1.06 6.96
N MET A 180 -9.51 0.86 8.24
CA MET A 180 -9.49 -0.46 8.87
C MET A 180 -10.89 -1.11 8.89
N HIS A 181 -11.95 -0.32 9.02
CA HIS A 181 -13.32 -0.82 8.89
C HIS A 181 -13.58 -1.41 7.51
N ARG A 182 -13.21 -0.70 6.43
CA ARG A 182 -13.34 -1.18 5.04
C ARG A 182 -12.51 -2.45 4.81
N TYR A 183 -11.25 -2.45 5.25
CA TYR A 183 -10.33 -3.59 5.08
C TYR A 183 -10.78 -4.83 5.87
N SER A 184 -11.25 -4.65 7.10
CA SER A 184 -11.77 -5.78 7.88
C SER A 184 -12.99 -6.43 7.22
N THR A 185 -13.80 -5.65 6.49
CA THR A 185 -14.96 -6.17 5.73
C THR A 185 -14.50 -6.84 4.44
N ALA A 186 -13.63 -6.21 3.67
CA ALA A 186 -13.11 -6.75 2.42
C ALA A 186 -12.33 -8.07 2.60
N SER A 187 -11.70 -8.27 3.76
CA SER A 187 -10.95 -9.50 4.06
C SER A 187 -11.83 -10.73 4.35
N VAL A 188 -13.12 -10.56 4.67
CA VAL A 188 -14.02 -11.64 5.09
C VAL A 188 -14.12 -12.78 4.07
N PRO A 189 -14.37 -12.54 2.76
CA PRO A 189 -14.47 -13.63 1.79
C PRO A 189 -13.22 -14.51 1.74
N LEU A 190 -12.03 -13.90 1.76
CA LEU A 190 -10.76 -14.61 1.75
C LEU A 190 -10.53 -15.41 3.05
N MET A 191 -10.94 -14.85 4.20
CA MET A 191 -10.86 -15.56 5.48
C MET A 191 -11.75 -16.80 5.49
N LEU A 192 -12.98 -16.69 4.98
CA LEU A 192 -13.90 -17.80 4.85
C LEU A 192 -13.37 -18.89 3.89
N ALA A 193 -12.83 -18.48 2.76
CA ALA A 193 -12.22 -19.41 1.80
C ALA A 193 -11.01 -20.17 2.39
N ARG A 194 -10.31 -19.58 3.38
CA ARG A 194 -9.21 -20.20 4.12
C ARG A 194 -9.65 -20.97 5.38
N GLY A 195 -10.96 -21.17 5.58
CA GLY A 195 -11.52 -21.87 6.73
C GLY A 195 -11.41 -21.12 8.07
N LYS A 196 -11.07 -19.81 8.06
CA LYS A 196 -10.98 -18.99 9.27
C LYS A 196 -12.35 -18.46 9.68
N THR A 197 -13.19 -19.37 10.17
CA THR A 197 -14.63 -19.13 10.43
C THR A 197 -14.95 -18.81 11.89
N SER A 198 -14.01 -19.04 12.83
CA SER A 198 -14.29 -18.97 14.28
C SER A 198 -15.57 -19.77 14.65
N ALA A 199 -15.64 -21.02 14.17
CA ALA A 199 -16.85 -21.82 14.18
C ALA A 199 -17.22 -22.37 15.57
N THR A 200 -16.21 -22.65 16.39
CA THR A 200 -16.37 -23.10 17.77
C THR A 200 -16.18 -21.95 18.74
N THR A 201 -16.71 -22.07 19.97
CA THR A 201 -16.49 -21.06 21.02
C THR A 201 -15.01 -20.88 21.32
N ALA A 202 -14.23 -21.95 21.34
CA ALA A 202 -12.78 -21.89 21.57
C ALA A 202 -12.06 -21.12 20.46
N GLU A 203 -12.34 -21.42 19.18
CA GLU A 203 -11.79 -20.66 18.04
C GLU A 203 -12.22 -19.20 18.06
N PHE A 204 -13.49 -18.93 18.44
CA PHE A 204 -13.98 -17.56 18.54
C PHE A 204 -13.17 -16.78 19.59
N VAL A 205 -13.01 -17.30 20.81
CA VAL A 205 -12.23 -16.64 21.85
C VAL A 205 -10.78 -16.50 21.44
N LEU A 206 -10.15 -17.55 20.89
CA LEU A 206 -8.78 -17.50 20.40
C LEU A 206 -8.58 -16.38 19.36
N ASN A 207 -9.45 -16.32 18.36
CA ASN A 207 -9.31 -15.43 17.23
C ASN A 207 -9.72 -13.98 17.56
N THR A 208 -10.75 -13.79 18.40
CA THR A 208 -11.30 -12.45 18.66
C THR A 208 -10.73 -11.79 19.94
N VAL A 209 -10.11 -12.56 20.83
CA VAL A 209 -9.53 -12.05 22.07
C VAL A 209 -8.03 -12.28 22.09
N LEU A 210 -7.60 -13.54 22.04
CA LEU A 210 -6.18 -13.86 22.24
C LEU A 210 -5.30 -13.36 21.09
N ASN A 211 -5.68 -13.57 19.83
CA ASN A 211 -4.90 -13.07 18.67
C ASN A 211 -4.72 -11.53 18.65
N PRO A 212 -5.75 -10.69 18.91
CA PRO A 212 -5.57 -9.24 19.06
C PRO A 212 -4.57 -8.89 20.18
N VAL A 213 -4.70 -9.50 21.35
CA VAL A 213 -3.80 -9.26 22.48
C VAL A 213 -2.36 -9.65 22.13
N LEU A 214 -2.16 -10.84 21.57
CA LEU A 214 -0.83 -11.28 21.13
C LEU A 214 -0.25 -10.39 20.04
N THR A 215 -1.09 -9.93 19.09
CA THR A 215 -0.67 -8.97 18.06
C THR A 215 -0.20 -7.65 18.66
N PHE A 216 -0.94 -7.13 19.66
CA PHE A 216 -0.54 -5.93 20.38
C PHE A 216 0.79 -6.15 21.12
N VAL A 217 0.89 -7.18 21.95
CA VAL A 217 2.10 -7.47 22.72
C VAL A 217 3.30 -7.67 21.80
N TYR A 218 3.14 -8.44 20.73
CA TYR A 218 4.22 -8.69 19.78
C TYR A 218 4.71 -7.40 19.11
N ASN A 219 3.81 -6.60 18.55
CA ASN A 219 4.22 -5.39 17.82
C ASN A 219 4.63 -4.27 18.75
N TYR A 220 3.87 -4.01 19.82
CA TYR A 220 4.13 -2.88 20.70
C TYR A 220 5.30 -3.14 21.67
N VAL A 221 5.38 -4.36 22.24
CA VAL A 221 6.42 -4.69 23.24
C VAL A 221 7.62 -5.33 22.54
N ILE A 222 7.44 -6.47 21.89
CA ILE A 222 8.57 -7.28 21.36
C ILE A 222 9.26 -6.56 20.18
N ARG A 223 8.49 -5.94 19.27
CA ARG A 223 9.03 -5.16 18.15
C ARG A 223 9.23 -3.67 18.47
N LEU A 224 9.24 -3.32 19.76
CA LEU A 224 9.57 -2.01 20.30
C LEU A 224 8.65 -0.87 19.80
N GLY A 225 7.40 -1.16 19.46
CA GLY A 225 6.43 -0.14 18.98
C GLY A 225 6.20 0.99 20.00
N PHE A 226 6.51 0.78 21.29
CA PHE A 226 6.45 1.81 22.33
C PHE A 226 7.47 2.95 22.11
N LEU A 227 8.54 2.71 21.35
CA LEU A 227 9.52 3.75 21.00
C LEU A 227 8.95 4.79 20.03
N ASP A 228 7.85 4.49 19.35
CA ASP A 228 7.10 5.44 18.52
C ASP A 228 6.11 6.29 19.34
N GLY A 229 6.26 6.33 20.67
CA GLY A 229 5.54 7.23 21.57
C GLY A 229 4.03 6.98 21.65
N ARG A 230 3.25 8.06 21.83
CA ARG A 230 1.79 8.00 21.97
C ARG A 230 1.14 7.52 20.68
N GLU A 231 1.65 7.93 19.55
CA GLU A 231 1.16 7.56 18.22
C GLU A 231 1.38 6.06 17.98
N GLY A 232 2.53 5.50 18.41
CA GLY A 232 2.80 4.07 18.41
C GLY A 232 1.81 3.28 19.27
N LEU A 233 1.51 3.74 20.49
CA LEU A 233 0.48 3.12 21.35
C LEU A 233 -0.89 3.17 20.67
N THR A 234 -1.30 4.35 20.19
CA THR A 234 -2.58 4.55 19.52
C THR A 234 -2.72 3.64 18.30
N PHE A 235 -1.68 3.58 17.45
CA PHE A 235 -1.69 2.73 16.27
C PHE A 235 -1.82 1.25 16.65
N HIS A 236 -0.97 0.73 17.55
CA HIS A 236 -0.95 -0.72 17.86
C HIS A 236 -2.19 -1.19 18.59
N LEU A 237 -2.81 -0.35 19.46
CA LEU A 237 -4.11 -0.65 20.07
C LEU A 237 -5.21 -0.75 19.00
N ASN A 238 -5.29 0.23 18.10
CA ASN A 238 -6.30 0.22 17.04
C ASN A 238 -6.05 -0.89 16.01
N HIS A 239 -4.78 -1.25 15.76
CA HIS A 239 -4.46 -2.40 14.92
C HIS A 239 -4.88 -3.73 15.56
N ALA A 240 -4.76 -3.87 16.86
CA ALA A 240 -5.30 -5.03 17.58
C ALA A 240 -6.84 -5.10 17.47
N LEU A 241 -7.53 -3.95 17.59
CA LEU A 241 -8.97 -3.87 17.33
C LEU A 241 -9.34 -4.22 15.88
N TYR A 242 -8.55 -3.80 14.90
CA TYR A 242 -8.74 -4.23 13.52
C TYR A 242 -8.64 -5.77 13.38
N VAL A 243 -7.66 -6.40 14.05
CA VAL A 243 -7.55 -7.86 14.07
C VAL A 243 -8.79 -8.50 14.71
N HIS A 244 -9.30 -7.94 15.79
CA HIS A 244 -10.57 -8.36 16.41
C HIS A 244 -11.74 -8.25 15.41
N TRP A 245 -11.95 -7.09 14.79
CA TRP A 245 -13.08 -6.86 13.88
C TRP A 245 -13.13 -7.84 12.72
N LYS A 246 -12.00 -8.13 12.07
CA LYS A 246 -11.99 -9.04 10.92
C LYS A 246 -12.41 -10.45 11.30
N TYR A 247 -12.00 -10.96 12.48
CA TYR A 247 -12.42 -12.29 12.93
C TYR A 247 -13.87 -12.34 13.40
N VAL A 248 -14.36 -11.30 14.08
CA VAL A 248 -15.78 -11.17 14.43
C VAL A 248 -16.63 -11.14 13.17
N LYS A 249 -16.30 -10.30 12.19
CA LYS A 249 -17.04 -10.22 10.92
C LYS A 249 -17.04 -11.55 10.16
N ALA A 250 -15.92 -12.25 10.11
CA ALA A 250 -15.83 -13.56 9.47
C ALA A 250 -16.70 -14.60 10.20
N GLY A 251 -16.67 -14.64 11.53
CA GLY A 251 -17.50 -15.54 12.34
C GLY A 251 -19.00 -15.31 12.15
N VAL A 252 -19.44 -14.04 12.17
CA VAL A 252 -20.84 -13.67 11.93
C VAL A 252 -21.28 -14.09 10.52
N GLN A 253 -20.47 -13.84 9.50
CA GLN A 253 -20.80 -14.23 8.13
C GLN A 253 -20.83 -15.75 7.95
N ALA A 254 -19.91 -16.48 8.58
CA ALA A 254 -19.90 -17.94 8.56
C ALA A 254 -21.17 -18.54 9.21
N LYS A 255 -21.64 -17.94 10.31
CA LYS A 255 -22.89 -18.33 10.96
C LYS A 255 -24.07 -18.11 10.03
N ARG A 256 -24.22 -16.93 9.44
CA ARG A 256 -25.29 -16.61 8.48
C ARG A 256 -25.32 -17.56 7.28
N ASN A 257 -24.14 -17.89 6.74
CA ASN A 257 -24.04 -18.82 5.61
C ASN A 257 -24.49 -20.24 5.98
N ARG A 258 -24.28 -20.67 7.23
CA ARG A 258 -24.81 -21.99 7.72
C ARG A 258 -26.31 -21.98 7.89
N GLU A 259 -26.87 -20.94 8.48
CA GLU A 259 -28.30 -20.78 8.68
C GLU A 259 -29.05 -20.83 7.34
N ARG A 260 -28.61 -20.09 6.33
CA ARG A 260 -29.19 -20.12 4.97
C ARG A 260 -29.17 -21.52 4.33
N ARG A 261 -28.04 -22.24 4.44
CA ARG A 261 -27.95 -23.60 3.88
C ARG A 261 -28.93 -24.59 4.54
N VAL A 262 -29.23 -24.42 5.81
CA VAL A 262 -30.23 -25.24 6.51
C VAL A 262 -31.63 -24.88 6.00
N GLU A 263 -31.95 -23.60 5.84
CA GLU A 263 -33.23 -23.14 5.28
C GLU A 263 -33.45 -23.62 3.85
N GLU A 264 -32.43 -23.64 3.00
CA GLU A 264 -32.49 -24.11 1.60
C GLU A 264 -32.56 -25.62 1.48
N SER A 265 -32.32 -26.38 2.56
CA SER A 265 -32.36 -27.85 2.60
C SER A 265 -33.69 -28.44 3.17
N ILE A 266 -34.57 -27.54 3.62
CA ILE A 266 -35.95 -27.87 4.12
C ILE A 266 -36.99 -27.55 3.03
#